data_681e06bccfd175738c8ba4479fbc7852
#
_entry.id   681e06bccfd175738c8ba4479fbc7852
#
_cell.length_a   1.000
_cell.length_b   1.000
_cell.length_c   1.000
_cell.angle_alpha   90.00
_cell.angle_beta   90.00
_cell.angle_gamma   90.00
#
_symmetry.space_group_name_H-M   'P 1'
#
loop_
_entity.id
_entity.type
_entity.pdbx_description
1 polymer ?
#
loop_
_entity_poly.entity_id
_entity_poly.type
_entity_poly.pdbx_seq_one_letter_code
_entity_poly.pdbx_strand_id
1 'polypeptide(L)'
;MYGFKNLRAQTVWQFREQLDPAYDSRVALPPDPELLADLCAFRFEIRVGGGREEIVILPKDDMKEALGRSPDKGDTTIMLSASKLGGLKRPKAAQERREHQRQRLQSVTSNASLKARLRGKR
;
A
#
# COMPACT_ATOMS: atom_id res chain seq x y z
N MET A 1 13.62 10.15 -5.58
CA MET A 1 12.87 9.05 -4.92
C MET A 1 11.42 9.13 -5.36
N TYR A 2 10.92 8.09 -5.98
CA TYR A 2 9.54 8.04 -6.47
C TYR A 2 8.55 7.86 -5.31
N GLY A 3 7.41 8.54 -5.40
CA GLY A 3 6.25 8.23 -4.58
C GLY A 3 5.46 7.04 -5.16
N PHE A 4 4.43 6.62 -4.44
CA PHE A 4 3.48 5.61 -4.92
C PHE A 4 2.08 6.21 -4.98
N LYS A 5 1.38 5.99 -6.07
CA LYS A 5 0.00 6.47 -6.25
C LYS A 5 -0.93 5.98 -5.14
N ASN A 6 -0.77 4.72 -4.76
CA ASN A 6 -1.59 4.06 -3.75
C ASN A 6 -0.86 2.87 -3.11
N LEU A 7 -1.50 2.25 -2.12
CA LEU A 7 -0.96 1.10 -1.41
C LEU A 7 -0.70 -0.09 -2.34
N ARG A 8 -1.56 -0.33 -3.34
CA ARG A 8 -1.37 -1.40 -4.33
C ARG A 8 -0.07 -1.19 -5.10
N ALA A 9 0.19 0.02 -5.58
CA ALA A 9 1.43 0.33 -6.28
C ALA A 9 2.66 0.11 -5.41
N GLN A 10 2.61 0.54 -4.15
CA GLN A 10 3.68 0.30 -3.19
C GLN A 10 3.92 -1.20 -2.95
N THR A 11 2.86 -1.98 -2.73
CA THR A 11 2.96 -3.42 -2.45
C THR A 11 3.55 -4.19 -3.63
N VAL A 12 3.06 -3.94 -4.83
CA VAL A 12 3.57 -4.59 -6.06
C VAL A 12 5.03 -4.24 -6.29
N TRP A 13 5.41 -2.97 -6.11
CA TRP A 13 6.78 -2.53 -6.29
C TRP A 13 7.74 -3.15 -5.29
N GLN A 14 7.38 -3.18 -4.01
CA GLN A 14 8.18 -3.84 -2.98
C GLN A 14 8.33 -5.33 -3.21
N PHE A 15 7.29 -5.99 -3.72
CA PHE A 15 7.38 -7.40 -4.09
C PHE A 15 8.35 -7.61 -5.26
N ARG A 16 8.33 -6.74 -6.26
CA ARG A 16 9.31 -6.74 -7.36
C ARG A 16 10.75 -6.62 -6.83
N GLU A 17 11.00 -5.70 -5.90
CA GLU A 17 12.32 -5.53 -5.29
C GLU A 17 12.77 -6.77 -4.52
N GLN A 18 11.84 -7.47 -3.87
CA GLN A 18 12.15 -8.73 -3.17
C GLN A 18 12.51 -9.88 -4.12
N LEU A 19 12.08 -9.82 -5.36
CA LEU A 19 12.43 -10.81 -6.39
C LEU A 19 13.77 -10.49 -7.08
N ASP A 20 14.26 -9.27 -6.93
CA ASP A 20 15.51 -8.82 -7.54
C ASP A 20 16.71 -9.29 -6.72
N PRO A 21 17.62 -10.11 -7.28
CA PRO A 21 18.80 -10.58 -6.56
C PRO A 21 19.72 -9.47 -6.04
N ALA A 22 19.66 -8.27 -6.63
CA ALA A 22 20.45 -7.11 -6.20
C ALA A 22 20.08 -6.61 -4.79
N TYR A 23 18.88 -6.96 -4.30
CA TYR A 23 18.38 -6.56 -2.99
C TYR A 23 18.51 -7.65 -1.90
N ASP A 24 19.40 -8.62 -2.07
CA ASP A 24 19.59 -9.74 -1.14
C ASP A 24 18.29 -10.50 -0.84
N SER A 25 17.56 -10.78 -1.88
CA SER A 25 16.23 -11.40 -1.81
C SER A 25 16.32 -12.85 -1.33
N ARG A 26 15.44 -13.19 -0.38
CA ARG A 26 15.25 -14.58 0.10
C ARG A 26 13.91 -15.17 -0.36
N VAL A 27 13.25 -14.52 -1.30
CA VAL A 27 11.96 -14.99 -1.85
C VAL A 27 12.22 -15.96 -2.98
N ALA A 28 11.70 -17.18 -2.83
CA ALA A 28 11.63 -18.17 -3.88
C ALA A 28 10.17 -18.43 -4.26
N LEU A 29 9.90 -18.46 -5.55
CA LEU A 29 8.57 -18.75 -6.08
C LEU A 29 8.51 -20.20 -6.57
N PRO A 30 7.33 -20.85 -6.45
CA PRO A 30 7.14 -22.17 -7.03
C PRO A 30 7.22 -22.10 -8.56
N PRO A 31 7.64 -23.19 -9.25
CA PRO A 31 7.72 -23.26 -10.70
C PRO A 31 6.31 -23.45 -11.31
N ASP A 32 5.47 -22.43 -11.18
CA ASP A 32 4.10 -22.41 -11.71
C ASP A 32 4.04 -21.43 -12.90
N PRO A 33 3.82 -21.92 -14.14
CA PRO A 33 3.74 -21.06 -15.32
C PRO A 33 2.61 -20.04 -15.26
N GLU A 34 1.50 -20.35 -14.61
CA GLU A 34 0.37 -19.45 -14.46
C GLU A 34 0.70 -18.29 -13.51
N LEU A 35 1.37 -18.59 -12.38
CA LEU A 35 1.88 -17.57 -11.48
C LEU A 35 2.89 -16.65 -12.18
N LEU A 36 3.79 -17.22 -12.97
CA LEU A 36 4.76 -16.44 -13.74
C LEU A 36 4.08 -15.52 -14.73
N ALA A 37 3.07 -15.99 -15.45
CA ALA A 37 2.30 -15.19 -16.38
C ALA A 37 1.56 -14.04 -15.66
N ASP A 38 0.96 -14.29 -14.51
CA ASP A 38 0.30 -13.28 -13.69
C ASP A 38 1.29 -12.18 -13.26
N LEU A 39 2.44 -12.56 -12.75
CA LEU A 39 3.45 -11.60 -12.28
C LEU A 39 4.05 -10.78 -13.42
N CYS A 40 4.25 -11.38 -14.60
CA CYS A 40 4.73 -10.67 -15.79
C CYS A 40 3.69 -9.72 -16.40
N ALA A 41 2.41 -9.88 -16.08
CA ALA A 41 1.34 -9.02 -16.56
C ALA A 41 1.26 -7.67 -15.80
N PHE A 42 1.90 -7.56 -14.64
CA PHE A 42 1.97 -6.29 -13.93
C PHE A 42 2.82 -5.29 -14.70
N ARG A 43 2.23 -4.15 -15.00
CA ARG A 43 2.90 -3.03 -15.68
C ARG A 43 2.79 -1.78 -14.82
N PHE A 44 3.78 -0.93 -14.94
CA PHE A 44 3.81 0.33 -14.21
C PHE A 44 4.08 1.50 -15.15
N GLU A 45 3.67 2.68 -14.72
CA GLU A 45 3.98 3.96 -15.33
C GLU A 45 4.51 4.91 -14.27
N ILE A 46 5.37 5.83 -14.67
CA ILE A 46 5.78 6.94 -13.83
C ILE A 46 4.95 8.15 -14.28
N ARG A 47 4.18 8.70 -13.37
CA ARG A 47 3.34 9.88 -13.61
C ARG A 47 3.74 11.01 -12.69
N VAL A 48 3.66 12.24 -13.17
CA VAL A 48 3.85 13.42 -12.34
C VAL A 48 2.51 13.79 -11.72
N GLY A 49 2.41 13.71 -10.39
CA GLY A 49 1.22 14.08 -9.62
C GLY A 49 1.62 14.96 -8.44
N GLY A 50 0.97 16.12 -8.30
CA GLY A 50 1.25 17.03 -7.17
C GLY A 50 2.69 17.56 -7.11
N GLY A 51 3.38 17.67 -8.26
CA GLY A 51 4.78 18.11 -8.34
C GLY A 51 5.83 17.05 -7.99
N ARG A 52 5.42 15.78 -7.88
CA ARG A 52 6.30 14.64 -7.62
C ARG A 52 6.06 13.53 -8.63
N GLU A 53 7.11 12.75 -8.89
CA GLU A 53 6.99 11.54 -9.68
C GLU A 53 6.42 10.41 -8.82
N GLU A 54 5.38 9.76 -9.33
CA GLU A 54 4.68 8.67 -8.66
C GLU A 54 4.65 7.43 -9.53
N ILE A 55 4.91 6.28 -8.92
CA ILE A 55 4.73 4.97 -9.55
C ILE A 55 3.26 4.61 -9.49
N VAL A 56 2.70 4.30 -10.65
CA VAL A 56 1.32 3.87 -10.84
C VAL A 56 1.33 2.48 -11.44
N ILE A 57 0.68 1.53 -10.81
CA ILE A 57 0.43 0.21 -11.39
C ILE A 57 -0.83 0.29 -12.25
N LEU A 58 -0.75 -0.26 -13.45
CA LEU A 58 -1.88 -0.26 -14.38
C LEU A 58 -3.10 -0.98 -13.80
N PRO A 59 -4.31 -0.61 -14.22
CA PRO A 59 -5.54 -1.22 -13.75
C PRO A 59 -5.57 -2.72 -13.94
N LYS A 60 -6.31 -3.42 -13.07
CA LYS A 60 -6.47 -4.88 -13.13
C LYS A 60 -7.19 -5.32 -14.42
N ASP A 61 -8.02 -4.47 -14.99
CA ASP A 61 -8.74 -4.77 -16.21
C ASP A 61 -7.81 -4.88 -17.42
N ASP A 62 -6.76 -4.06 -17.51
CA ASP A 62 -5.73 -4.16 -18.55
C ASP A 62 -4.97 -5.49 -18.43
N MET A 63 -4.71 -5.94 -17.20
CA MET A 63 -4.09 -7.24 -16.96
C MET A 63 -4.99 -8.40 -17.35
N LYS A 64 -6.29 -8.31 -17.07
CA LYS A 64 -7.28 -9.32 -17.47
C LYS A 64 -7.39 -9.44 -18.99
N GLU A 65 -7.35 -8.30 -19.69
CA GLU A 65 -7.37 -8.29 -21.14
C GLU A 65 -6.13 -8.98 -21.72
N ALA A 66 -4.94 -8.67 -21.20
CA ALA A 66 -3.69 -9.28 -21.63
C ALA A 66 -3.59 -10.78 -21.32
N LEU A 67 -4.11 -11.23 -20.18
CA LEU A 67 -4.07 -12.63 -19.73
C LEU A 67 -5.25 -13.46 -20.23
N GLY A 68 -6.37 -12.85 -20.61
CA GLY A 68 -7.64 -13.54 -20.86
C GLY A 68 -8.32 -14.08 -19.59
N ARG A 69 -7.81 -13.77 -18.40
CA ARG A 69 -8.31 -14.19 -17.08
C ARG A 69 -7.85 -13.25 -15.97
N SER A 70 -8.40 -13.40 -14.77
CA SER A 70 -7.95 -12.65 -13.59
C SER A 70 -6.56 -13.13 -13.12
N PRO A 71 -5.65 -12.22 -12.73
CA PRO A 71 -4.31 -12.56 -12.20
C PRO A 71 -4.37 -12.93 -10.71
N ASP A 72 -5.20 -13.89 -10.33
CA ASP A 72 -5.52 -14.20 -8.94
C ASP A 72 -4.36 -14.81 -8.18
N LYS A 73 -3.55 -15.64 -8.83
CA LYS A 73 -2.36 -16.23 -8.21
C LYS A 73 -1.30 -15.17 -7.94
N GLY A 74 -1.07 -14.26 -8.86
CA GLY A 74 -0.14 -13.14 -8.70
C GLY A 74 -0.59 -12.19 -7.59
N ASP A 75 -1.83 -11.77 -7.61
CA ASP A 75 -2.39 -10.90 -6.56
C ASP A 75 -2.28 -11.55 -5.16
N THR A 76 -2.66 -12.82 -5.02
CA THR A 76 -2.59 -13.54 -3.75
C THR A 76 -1.16 -13.66 -3.24
N THR A 77 -0.21 -13.97 -4.12
CA THR A 77 1.21 -14.10 -3.77
C THR A 77 1.77 -12.77 -3.27
N ILE A 78 1.46 -11.67 -3.94
CA ILE A 78 1.88 -10.32 -3.53
C ILE A 78 1.28 -9.95 -2.17
N MET A 79 0.00 -10.21 -1.94
CA MET A 79 -0.68 -9.94 -0.67
C MET A 79 -0.09 -10.74 0.48
N LEU A 80 0.19 -12.04 0.28
CA LEU A 80 0.83 -12.89 1.27
C LEU A 80 2.24 -12.42 1.62
N SER A 81 3.02 -12.00 0.63
CA SER A 81 4.34 -11.43 0.83
C SER A 81 4.27 -10.15 1.67
N ALA A 82 3.34 -9.26 1.36
CA ALA A 82 3.12 -8.03 2.11
C ALA A 82 2.74 -8.30 3.58
N SER A 83 1.95 -9.32 3.85
CA SER A 83 1.54 -9.68 5.22
C SER A 83 2.69 -10.21 6.06
N LYS A 84 3.62 -10.95 5.46
CA LYS A 84 4.80 -11.51 6.16
C LYS A 84 5.86 -10.45 6.48
N LEU A 85 5.91 -9.35 5.77
CA LEU A 85 6.87 -8.27 5.97
C LEU A 85 6.52 -7.32 7.13
N GLY A 86 5.62 -7.70 8.01
CA GLY A 86 5.29 -6.90 9.19
C GLY A 86 4.45 -5.66 8.88
N GLY A 87 3.68 -5.74 7.84
CA GLY A 87 2.83 -4.64 7.40
C GLY A 87 3.63 -3.60 6.59
N LEU A 88 3.06 -3.19 5.51
CA LEU A 88 3.58 -2.07 4.72
C LEU A 88 3.73 -0.85 5.64
N LYS A 89 4.95 -0.37 5.81
CA LYS A 89 5.15 0.91 6.49
C LYS A 89 4.32 1.95 5.75
N ARG A 90 3.26 2.41 6.42
CA ARG A 90 2.41 3.46 5.85
C ARG A 90 3.27 4.67 5.55
N PRO A 91 3.04 5.36 4.43
CA PRO A 91 3.73 6.62 4.15
C PRO A 91 3.65 7.53 5.37
N LYS A 92 4.76 8.14 5.77
CA LYS A 92 4.83 9.04 6.94
C LYS A 92 3.69 10.05 6.96
N ALA A 93 3.34 10.61 5.80
CA ALA A 93 2.22 11.53 5.66
C ALA A 93 0.85 10.93 6.08
N ALA A 94 0.63 9.63 5.90
CA ALA A 94 -0.60 8.98 6.35
C ALA A 94 -0.59 8.69 7.86
N GLN A 95 0.58 8.47 8.45
CA GLN A 95 0.76 8.36 9.90
C GLN A 95 0.55 9.70 10.57
N GLU A 96 1.18 10.77 10.08
CA GLU A 96 1.03 12.13 10.57
C GLU A 96 -0.43 12.62 10.53
N ARG A 97 -1.16 12.35 9.44
CA ARG A 97 -2.59 12.68 9.34
C ARG A 97 -3.42 11.96 10.40
N ARG A 98 -3.14 10.67 10.68
CA ARG A 98 -3.85 9.92 11.72
C ARG A 98 -3.51 10.38 13.13
N GLU A 99 -2.26 10.71 13.38
CA GLU A 99 -1.84 11.27 14.67
C GLU A 99 -2.48 12.63 14.91
N HIS A 100 -2.48 13.48 13.90
CA HIS A 100 -3.16 14.79 13.97
C HIS A 100 -4.68 14.65 14.20
N GLN A 101 -5.30 13.70 13.53
CA GLN A 101 -6.73 13.40 13.72
C GLN A 101 -7.00 12.81 15.11
N ARG A 102 -6.14 11.94 15.64
CA ARG A 102 -6.24 11.44 17.02
C ARG A 102 -6.09 12.56 18.04
N GLN A 103 -5.12 13.44 17.87
CA GLN A 103 -4.92 14.60 18.76
C GLN A 103 -6.13 15.53 18.75
N ARG A 104 -6.70 15.81 17.57
CA ARG A 104 -7.94 16.63 17.48
C ARG A 104 -9.12 15.98 18.20
N LEU A 105 -9.31 14.68 18.07
CA LEU A 105 -10.38 13.94 18.76
C LEU A 105 -10.17 13.95 20.28
N GLN A 106 -8.95 13.78 20.75
CA GLN A 106 -8.62 13.84 22.19
C GLN A 106 -8.85 15.23 22.76
N SER A 107 -8.50 16.29 22.04
CA SER A 107 -8.75 17.67 22.49
C SER A 107 -10.24 17.99 22.56
N VAL A 108 -11.05 17.47 21.65
CA VAL A 108 -12.52 17.65 21.67
C VAL A 108 -13.14 16.90 22.86
N THR A 109 -12.71 15.67 23.13
CA THR A 109 -13.22 14.89 24.28
C THR A 109 -12.78 15.47 25.62
N SER A 110 -11.57 15.96 25.75
CA SER A 110 -11.09 16.63 26.97
C SER A 110 -11.85 17.94 27.24
N ASN A 111 -12.10 18.74 26.21
CA ASN A 111 -12.88 19.98 26.34
C ASN A 111 -14.36 19.72 26.67
N ALA A 112 -14.97 18.66 26.12
CA ALA A 112 -16.32 18.25 26.44
C ALA A 112 -16.43 17.78 27.92
N SER A 113 -15.44 17.04 28.41
CA SER A 113 -15.35 16.62 29.81
C SER A 113 -15.18 17.81 30.77
N LEU A 114 -14.36 18.79 30.40
CA LEU A 114 -14.17 20.00 31.18
C LEU A 114 -15.45 20.86 31.30
N LYS A 115 -16.16 20.99 30.16
CA LYS A 115 -17.47 21.70 30.13
C LYS A 115 -18.54 21.00 30.96
N ALA A 116 -18.57 19.66 30.97
CA ALA A 116 -19.49 18.91 31.80
C ALA A 116 -19.23 19.08 33.31
N ARG A 117 -17.95 19.11 33.72
CA ARG A 117 -17.54 19.36 35.11
C ARG A 117 -17.89 20.78 35.60
N LEU A 118 -17.83 21.77 34.73
CA LEU A 118 -18.19 23.14 35.07
C LEU A 118 -19.70 23.37 35.18
N ARG A 119 -20.51 22.58 34.44
CA ARG A 119 -22.00 22.62 34.53
C ARG A 119 -22.54 21.92 35.77
N GLY A 120 -21.83 20.94 36.32
CA GLY A 120 -22.26 20.18 37.51
C GLY A 120 -21.98 20.87 38.85
N LYS A 121 -21.46 22.09 38.88
CA LYS A 121 -21.17 22.88 40.09
C LYS A 121 -22.11 24.08 40.31
N ARG A 122 -23.29 24.03 39.72
CA ARG A 122 -24.37 25.01 40.03
C ARG A 122 -25.52 24.33 40.76
#